data_e8cafb8acd48586e964dc639798fb3c6
#
_entry.id   e8cafb8acd48586e964dc639798fb3c6
#
_cell.length_a   1.000
_cell.length_b   1.000
_cell.length_c   1.000
_cell.angle_alpha   90.00
_cell.angle_beta   90.00
_cell.angle_gamma   90.00
#
_symmetry.space_group_name_H-M   'P 1'
#
loop_
_entity.id
_entity.type
_entity.pdbx_description
1 polymer ?
#
loop_
_entity_poly.entity_id
_entity_poly.type
_entity_poly.pdbx_seq_one_letter_code
_entity_poly.pdbx_strand_id
1 'polypeptide(L)'
;CVFWLITIFVVLAAGPAIVLTEQSTGSGGAINVSGSLRMMSYKLTVAVSNPYATYQERDKATRDAVKEFGTRLESPSLTASVPLDAKNHIRELYELVHKRFSDEVSPLVFESIDSEAARRAFLLKVPGFVDDVDRFVFALEESLSWRLTLLKVCLLITLAGAIALTFIMLSVMRRKFFAPLEELEATAERVRQKNFTARSKSADSSNEIGRFAKSFNFMVSERERLYGS
;
A
#
# COMPACT_ATOMS: atom_id res chain seq x y z
N CYS A 1 -15.91 17.75 -20.37
CA CYS A 1 -14.47 17.35 -20.40
C CYS A 1 -13.84 17.22 -19.02
N VAL A 2 -13.98 18.19 -18.10
CA VAL A 2 -13.32 18.15 -16.77
C VAL A 2 -13.81 16.98 -15.92
N PHE A 3 -15.11 16.71 -15.91
CA PHE A 3 -15.71 15.59 -15.18
C PHE A 3 -15.11 14.26 -15.61
N TRP A 4 -14.96 14.02 -16.90
CA TRP A 4 -14.34 12.80 -17.44
C TRP A 4 -12.87 12.65 -17.06
N LEU A 5 -12.12 13.76 -17.02
CA LEU A 5 -10.72 13.75 -16.58
C LEU A 5 -10.60 13.36 -15.10
N ILE A 6 -11.47 13.88 -14.24
CA ILE A 6 -11.52 13.52 -12.82
C ILE A 6 -11.90 12.05 -12.66
N THR A 7 -12.91 11.56 -13.37
CA THR A 7 -13.35 10.16 -13.31
C THR A 7 -12.24 9.22 -13.77
N ILE A 8 -11.59 9.50 -14.89
CA ILE A 8 -10.45 8.71 -15.39
C ILE A 8 -9.31 8.72 -14.38
N PHE A 9 -8.98 9.87 -13.80
CA PHE A 9 -7.93 9.98 -12.78
C PHE A 9 -8.26 9.15 -11.54
N VAL A 10 -9.49 9.21 -11.03
CA VAL A 10 -9.94 8.43 -9.86
C VAL A 10 -9.85 6.93 -10.14
N VAL A 11 -10.28 6.48 -11.32
CA VAL A 11 -10.22 5.06 -11.72
C VAL A 11 -8.78 4.58 -11.87
N LEU A 12 -7.92 5.37 -12.52
CA LEU A 12 -6.49 5.06 -12.67
C LEU A 12 -5.74 5.07 -11.33
N ALA A 13 -6.18 5.88 -10.39
CA ALA A 13 -5.59 5.99 -9.06
C ALA A 13 -6.07 4.89 -8.11
N ALA A 14 -7.36 4.55 -8.15
CA ALA A 14 -7.97 3.55 -7.27
C ALA A 14 -7.63 2.10 -7.69
N GLY A 15 -7.53 1.83 -8.99
CA GLY A 15 -7.29 0.48 -9.51
C GLY A 15 -6.02 -0.17 -8.95
N PRO A 16 -4.84 0.42 -9.12
CA PRO A 16 -3.60 -0.12 -8.55
C PRO A 16 -3.63 -0.22 -7.02
N ALA A 17 -4.24 0.75 -6.33
CA ALA A 17 -4.34 0.74 -4.87
C ALA A 17 -5.17 -0.44 -4.35
N ILE A 18 -6.29 -0.78 -5.00
CA ILE A 18 -7.13 -1.92 -4.63
C ILE A 18 -6.37 -3.23 -4.84
N VAL A 19 -5.78 -3.44 -6.02
CA VAL A 19 -5.04 -4.67 -6.34
C VAL A 19 -3.87 -4.89 -5.37
N LEU A 20 -3.11 -3.83 -5.08
CA LEU A 20 -1.98 -3.91 -4.15
C LEU A 20 -2.43 -4.10 -2.70
N THR A 21 -3.58 -3.56 -2.30
CA THR A 21 -4.13 -3.76 -0.95
C THR A 21 -4.58 -5.20 -0.75
N GLU A 22 -5.26 -5.82 -1.72
CA GLU A 22 -5.61 -7.24 -1.65
C GLU A 22 -4.36 -8.14 -1.53
N GLN A 23 -3.31 -7.86 -2.29
CA GLN A 23 -2.05 -8.59 -2.21
C GLN A 23 -1.27 -8.35 -0.90
N SER A 24 -1.50 -7.24 -0.21
CA SER A 24 -0.84 -6.91 1.06
C SER A 24 -1.57 -7.42 2.29
N THR A 25 -2.82 -7.83 2.17
CA THR A 25 -3.70 -8.26 3.29
C THR A 25 -3.24 -9.56 3.97
N GLY A 26 -2.18 -10.18 3.64
CA GLY A 26 -1.52 -11.30 4.35
C GLY A 26 -0.10 -10.98 4.79
N SER A 27 0.49 -9.92 4.23
CA SER A 27 1.92 -9.62 4.40
C SER A 27 2.34 -9.36 5.85
N GLY A 28 1.51 -8.65 6.62
CA GLY A 28 1.78 -8.42 8.04
C GLY A 28 1.77 -9.68 8.89
N GLY A 29 0.84 -10.59 8.60
CA GLY A 29 0.77 -11.91 9.23
C GLY A 29 1.99 -12.77 8.89
N ALA A 30 2.37 -12.79 7.62
CA ALA A 30 3.54 -13.53 7.15
C ALA A 30 4.85 -13.01 7.76
N ILE A 31 5.06 -11.69 7.83
CA ILE A 31 6.23 -11.07 8.48
C ILE A 31 6.28 -11.46 9.97
N ASN A 32 5.15 -11.38 10.67
CA ASN A 32 5.11 -11.74 12.09
C ASN A 32 5.40 -13.23 12.30
N VAL A 33 4.83 -14.12 11.49
CA VAL A 33 5.05 -15.56 11.58
C VAL A 33 6.49 -15.90 11.19
N SER A 34 7.03 -15.33 10.11
CA SER A 34 8.42 -15.58 9.70
C SER A 34 9.42 -15.11 10.75
N GLY A 35 9.25 -13.91 11.32
CA GLY A 35 10.05 -13.44 12.44
C GLY A 35 9.98 -14.36 13.67
N SER A 36 8.80 -14.97 13.91
CA SER A 36 8.66 -15.95 15.00
C SER A 36 9.40 -17.27 14.77
N LEU A 37 9.66 -17.66 13.51
CA LEU A 37 10.47 -18.87 13.22
C LEU A 37 11.90 -18.74 13.74
N ARG A 38 12.50 -17.54 13.63
CA ARG A 38 13.81 -17.27 14.28
C ARG A 38 13.78 -17.55 15.77
N MET A 39 12.78 -17.00 16.45
CA MET A 39 12.62 -17.21 17.88
C MET A 39 12.39 -18.70 18.21
N MET A 40 11.61 -19.41 17.39
CA MET A 40 11.32 -20.83 17.59
C MET A 40 12.56 -21.72 17.38
N SER A 41 13.46 -21.40 16.43
CA SER A 41 14.71 -22.12 16.26
C SER A 41 15.62 -22.00 17.49
N TYR A 42 15.67 -20.84 18.12
CA TYR A 42 16.35 -20.69 19.44
C TYR A 42 15.62 -21.43 20.56
N LYS A 43 14.29 -21.45 20.56
CA LYS A 43 13.49 -22.18 21.55
C LYS A 43 13.75 -23.70 21.48
N LEU A 44 13.89 -24.26 20.26
CA LEU A 44 14.34 -25.64 20.07
C LEU A 44 15.69 -25.89 20.76
N THR A 45 16.64 -24.98 20.55
CA THR A 45 17.97 -25.09 21.18
C THR A 45 17.89 -25.06 22.71
N VAL A 46 17.10 -24.15 23.29
CA VAL A 46 16.92 -24.04 24.75
C VAL A 46 16.23 -25.27 25.30
N ALA A 47 15.20 -25.80 24.63
CA ALA A 47 14.49 -27.00 25.07
C ALA A 47 15.42 -28.24 25.19
N VAL A 48 16.33 -28.36 24.19
CA VAL A 48 17.30 -29.48 24.17
C VAL A 48 18.46 -29.27 25.16
N SER A 49 18.94 -28.02 25.30
CA SER A 49 20.20 -27.74 26.04
C SER A 49 20.02 -27.37 27.50
N ASN A 50 18.80 -27.24 28.03
CA ASN A 50 18.56 -26.83 29.41
C ASN A 50 19.12 -27.88 30.41
N PRO A 51 20.20 -27.54 31.13
CA PRO A 51 20.86 -28.52 32.04
C PRO A 51 20.08 -28.76 33.34
N TYR A 52 19.14 -27.86 33.66
CA TYR A 52 18.37 -27.91 34.91
C TYR A 52 17.01 -28.60 34.74
N ALA A 53 16.62 -28.92 33.52
CA ALA A 53 15.33 -29.55 33.24
C ALA A 53 15.38 -31.04 33.63
N THR A 54 14.36 -31.49 34.34
CA THR A 54 14.08 -32.91 34.52
C THR A 54 13.80 -33.59 33.19
N TYR A 55 13.84 -34.90 33.13
CA TYR A 55 13.51 -35.66 31.93
C TYR A 55 12.11 -35.29 31.38
N GLN A 56 11.11 -35.28 32.27
CA GLN A 56 9.73 -34.97 31.88
C GLN A 56 9.55 -33.54 31.36
N GLU A 57 10.19 -32.56 31.98
CA GLU A 57 10.17 -31.17 31.54
C GLU A 57 10.85 -31.01 30.20
N ARG A 58 11.97 -31.70 29.99
CA ARG A 58 12.70 -31.67 28.70
C ARG A 58 11.89 -32.33 27.60
N ASP A 59 11.30 -33.52 27.81
CA ASP A 59 10.46 -34.19 26.84
C ASP A 59 9.28 -33.30 26.41
N LYS A 60 8.57 -32.74 27.38
CA LYS A 60 7.47 -31.85 27.13
C LYS A 60 7.91 -30.59 26.34
N ALA A 61 8.94 -29.89 26.82
CA ALA A 61 9.43 -28.66 26.19
C ALA A 61 9.92 -28.92 24.77
N THR A 62 10.56 -30.06 24.53
CA THR A 62 11.05 -30.49 23.22
C THR A 62 9.90 -30.76 22.26
N ARG A 63 8.90 -31.55 22.67
CA ARG A 63 7.70 -31.84 21.84
C ARG A 63 6.90 -30.57 21.52
N ASP A 64 6.71 -29.73 22.52
CA ASP A 64 5.99 -28.45 22.34
C ASP A 64 6.74 -27.53 21.38
N ALA A 65 8.07 -27.43 21.48
CA ALA A 65 8.88 -26.59 20.60
C ALA A 65 8.89 -27.10 19.14
N VAL A 66 9.01 -28.42 18.92
CA VAL A 66 8.93 -29.02 17.58
C VAL A 66 7.56 -28.79 16.95
N LYS A 67 6.49 -29.05 17.72
CA LYS A 67 5.12 -28.86 17.27
C LYS A 67 4.87 -27.39 16.91
N GLU A 68 5.29 -26.47 17.75
CA GLU A 68 5.09 -25.02 17.54
C GLU A 68 5.86 -24.54 16.30
N PHE A 69 7.11 -24.96 16.12
CA PHE A 69 7.90 -24.63 14.92
C PHE A 69 7.21 -25.13 13.65
N GLY A 70 6.82 -26.41 13.59
CA GLY A 70 6.13 -27.01 12.45
C GLY A 70 4.81 -26.29 12.14
N THR A 71 3.99 -26.03 13.16
CA THR A 71 2.72 -25.30 12.99
C THR A 71 2.93 -23.91 12.41
N ARG A 72 4.00 -23.20 12.79
CA ARG A 72 4.32 -21.88 12.25
C ARG A 72 4.87 -21.94 10.82
N LEU A 73 5.74 -22.92 10.55
CA LEU A 73 6.30 -23.15 9.23
C LEU A 73 5.21 -23.47 8.19
N GLU A 74 4.17 -24.20 8.60
CA GLU A 74 3.04 -24.61 7.76
C GLU A 74 1.84 -23.66 7.88
N SER A 75 1.96 -22.54 8.58
CA SER A 75 0.83 -21.64 8.78
C SER A 75 0.31 -21.08 7.45
N PRO A 76 -1.03 -20.95 7.27
CA PRO A 76 -1.62 -20.44 6.03
C PRO A 76 -1.13 -19.04 5.65
N SER A 77 -0.85 -18.17 6.62
CA SER A 77 -0.33 -16.82 6.36
C SER A 77 1.08 -16.84 5.78
N LEU A 78 1.93 -17.76 6.22
CA LEU A 78 3.28 -17.93 5.70
C LEU A 78 3.27 -18.58 4.32
N THR A 79 2.60 -19.75 4.18
CA THR A 79 2.57 -20.53 2.94
C THR A 79 1.92 -19.77 1.79
N ALA A 80 0.87 -18.96 2.05
CA ALA A 80 0.26 -18.09 1.05
C ALA A 80 1.20 -16.97 0.56
N SER A 81 2.23 -16.62 1.34
CA SER A 81 3.20 -15.58 0.99
C SER A 81 4.44 -16.14 0.28
N VAL A 82 4.64 -17.45 0.28
CA VAL A 82 5.71 -18.12 -0.44
C VAL A 82 5.28 -18.27 -1.92
N PRO A 83 6.09 -17.83 -2.89
CA PRO A 83 5.78 -17.95 -4.31
C PRO A 83 5.57 -19.40 -4.72
N LEU A 84 4.63 -19.64 -5.66
CA LEU A 84 4.36 -20.99 -6.19
C LEU A 84 5.39 -21.47 -7.22
N ASP A 85 6.14 -20.55 -7.83
CA ASP A 85 7.18 -20.89 -8.79
C ASP A 85 8.35 -21.58 -8.10
N ALA A 86 8.62 -22.82 -8.47
CA ALA A 86 9.70 -23.64 -7.92
C ALA A 86 11.11 -23.05 -8.15
N LYS A 87 11.29 -22.17 -9.14
CA LYS A 87 12.57 -21.48 -9.41
C LYS A 87 12.74 -20.20 -8.62
N ASN A 88 11.74 -19.82 -7.83
CA ASN A 88 11.83 -18.62 -7.02
C ASN A 88 12.71 -18.90 -5.79
N HIS A 89 13.69 -18.02 -5.56
CA HIS A 89 14.65 -18.16 -4.45
C HIS A 89 13.99 -18.29 -3.06
N ILE A 90 12.89 -17.59 -2.83
CA ILE A 90 12.14 -17.70 -1.56
C ILE A 90 11.52 -19.10 -1.42
N ARG A 91 11.01 -19.66 -2.52
CA ARG A 91 10.47 -21.01 -2.53
C ARG A 91 11.54 -22.05 -2.27
N GLU A 92 12.70 -21.92 -2.89
CA GLU A 92 13.85 -22.80 -2.67
C GLU A 92 14.29 -22.79 -1.19
N LEU A 93 14.38 -21.58 -0.59
CA LEU A 93 14.75 -21.44 0.83
C LEU A 93 13.68 -22.02 1.76
N TYR A 94 12.39 -21.82 1.48
CA TYR A 94 11.31 -22.43 2.22
C TYR A 94 11.37 -23.94 2.21
N GLU A 95 11.54 -24.55 1.04
CA GLU A 95 11.65 -26.01 0.88
C GLU A 95 12.91 -26.56 1.55
N LEU A 96 14.02 -25.84 1.50
CA LEU A 96 15.25 -26.20 2.22
C LEU A 96 15.01 -26.25 3.74
N VAL A 97 14.40 -25.18 4.31
CA VAL A 97 14.09 -25.12 5.74
C VAL A 97 13.11 -26.22 6.13
N HIS A 98 12.04 -26.41 5.34
CA HIS A 98 11.02 -27.42 5.58
C HIS A 98 11.64 -28.85 5.57
N LYS A 99 12.44 -29.15 4.56
CA LYS A 99 13.12 -30.45 4.42
C LYS A 99 14.12 -30.69 5.55
N ARG A 100 14.98 -29.72 5.84
CA ARG A 100 15.94 -29.86 6.95
C ARG A 100 15.26 -29.99 8.31
N PHE A 101 14.18 -29.28 8.52
CA PHE A 101 13.39 -29.42 9.76
C PHE A 101 12.80 -30.83 9.88
N SER A 102 12.15 -31.35 8.82
CA SER A 102 11.49 -32.66 8.84
C SER A 102 12.47 -33.82 8.88
N ASP A 103 13.52 -33.78 8.06
CA ASP A 103 14.39 -34.93 7.83
C ASP A 103 15.59 -34.98 8.80
N GLU A 104 16.05 -33.83 9.31
CA GLU A 104 17.26 -33.77 10.14
C GLU A 104 16.98 -33.26 11.55
N VAL A 105 16.36 -32.05 11.67
CA VAL A 105 16.26 -31.34 12.95
C VAL A 105 15.26 -32.03 13.89
N SER A 106 14.04 -32.26 13.44
CA SER A 106 12.97 -32.83 14.24
C SER A 106 13.33 -34.24 14.79
N PRO A 107 13.81 -35.19 13.96
CA PRO A 107 14.25 -36.48 14.47
C PRO A 107 15.38 -36.37 15.51
N LEU A 108 16.39 -35.54 15.23
CA LEU A 108 17.54 -35.37 16.09
C LEU A 108 17.17 -34.73 17.45
N VAL A 109 16.20 -33.78 17.41
CA VAL A 109 15.65 -33.16 18.60
C VAL A 109 14.91 -34.19 19.47
N PHE A 110 14.13 -35.11 18.88
CA PHE A 110 13.47 -36.19 19.63
C PHE A 110 14.48 -37.20 20.20
N GLU A 111 15.46 -37.59 19.43
CA GLU A 111 16.53 -38.47 19.91
C GLU A 111 17.34 -37.87 21.06
N SER A 112 17.48 -36.52 21.06
CA SER A 112 18.21 -35.80 22.13
C SER A 112 17.57 -35.88 23.52
N ILE A 113 16.30 -36.32 23.60
CA ILE A 113 15.62 -36.53 24.90
C ILE A 113 16.32 -37.60 25.69
N ASP A 114 16.66 -38.73 25.04
CA ASP A 114 17.21 -39.92 25.64
C ASP A 114 18.73 -40.09 25.46
N SER A 115 19.30 -39.39 24.43
CA SER A 115 20.68 -39.56 24.01
C SER A 115 21.50 -38.27 24.13
N GLU A 116 22.53 -38.30 24.98
CA GLU A 116 23.48 -37.18 25.04
C GLU A 116 24.29 -37.04 23.77
N ALA A 117 24.59 -38.13 23.07
CA ALA A 117 25.26 -38.09 21.79
C ALA A 117 24.40 -37.36 20.72
N ALA A 118 23.08 -37.64 20.66
CA ALA A 118 22.16 -36.97 19.79
C ALA A 118 22.01 -35.47 20.15
N ARG A 119 22.03 -35.15 21.43
CA ARG A 119 22.03 -33.76 21.93
C ARG A 119 23.24 -32.98 21.45
N ARG A 120 24.44 -33.56 21.57
CA ARG A 120 25.67 -32.93 21.04
C ARG A 120 25.62 -32.79 19.53
N ALA A 121 25.14 -33.82 18.80
CA ALA A 121 24.97 -33.77 17.35
C ALA A 121 23.99 -32.68 16.93
N PHE A 122 22.85 -32.50 17.62
CA PHE A 122 21.92 -31.42 17.41
C PHE A 122 22.57 -30.04 17.60
N LEU A 123 23.27 -29.83 18.73
CA LEU A 123 23.92 -28.54 19.03
C LEU A 123 25.00 -28.16 18.02
N LEU A 124 25.63 -29.14 17.36
CA LEU A 124 26.57 -28.87 16.26
C LEU A 124 25.88 -28.51 14.97
N LYS A 125 24.68 -29.04 14.68
CA LYS A 125 23.93 -28.81 13.44
C LYS A 125 23.01 -27.60 13.52
N VAL A 126 22.50 -27.24 14.69
CA VAL A 126 21.52 -26.17 14.86
C VAL A 126 21.98 -24.80 14.36
N PRO A 127 23.24 -24.36 14.46
CA PRO A 127 23.65 -23.07 13.93
C PRO A 127 23.43 -22.95 12.41
N GLY A 128 23.73 -24.03 11.65
CA GLY A 128 23.48 -24.06 10.22
C GLY A 128 21.99 -24.06 9.87
N PHE A 129 21.16 -24.69 10.69
CA PHE A 129 19.71 -24.63 10.52
C PHE A 129 19.15 -23.24 10.82
N VAL A 130 19.62 -22.59 11.89
CA VAL A 130 19.24 -21.20 12.22
C VAL A 130 19.61 -20.24 11.08
N ASP A 131 20.80 -20.41 10.49
CA ASP A 131 21.24 -19.61 9.35
C ASP A 131 20.33 -19.79 8.12
N ASP A 132 19.87 -21.00 7.84
CA ASP A 132 18.91 -21.22 6.74
C ASP A 132 17.53 -20.60 7.03
N VAL A 133 17.06 -20.70 8.27
CA VAL A 133 15.83 -20.00 8.72
C VAL A 133 16.00 -18.49 8.57
N ASP A 134 17.13 -17.93 8.96
CA ASP A 134 17.41 -16.50 8.87
C ASP A 134 17.45 -16.03 7.41
N ARG A 135 18.08 -16.79 6.52
CA ARG A 135 18.10 -16.49 5.07
C ARG A 135 16.68 -16.50 4.47
N PHE A 136 15.89 -17.50 4.81
CA PHE A 136 14.51 -17.60 4.35
C PHE A 136 13.69 -16.41 4.84
N VAL A 137 13.75 -16.11 6.14
CA VAL A 137 13.00 -15.01 6.75
C VAL A 137 13.41 -13.68 6.14
N PHE A 138 14.72 -13.43 6.00
CA PHE A 138 15.24 -12.20 5.39
C PHE A 138 14.76 -12.02 3.95
N ALA A 139 14.86 -13.05 3.11
CA ALA A 139 14.41 -13.00 1.72
C ALA A 139 12.90 -12.73 1.62
N LEU A 140 12.11 -13.34 2.50
CA LEU A 140 10.66 -13.12 2.55
C LEU A 140 10.33 -11.70 3.01
N GLU A 141 10.95 -11.21 4.10
CA GLU A 141 10.77 -9.86 4.62
C GLU A 141 11.14 -8.79 3.58
N GLU A 142 12.26 -8.97 2.87
CA GLU A 142 12.69 -8.07 1.80
C GLU A 142 11.67 -8.00 0.68
N SER A 143 11.18 -9.16 0.22
CA SER A 143 10.15 -9.23 -0.84
C SER A 143 8.84 -8.54 -0.42
N LEU A 144 8.40 -8.72 0.83
CA LEU A 144 7.17 -8.14 1.34
C LEU A 144 7.33 -6.63 1.60
N SER A 145 8.47 -6.19 2.12
CA SER A 145 8.74 -4.77 2.38
C SER A 145 8.83 -3.94 1.10
N TRP A 146 9.40 -4.50 0.04
CA TRP A 146 9.42 -3.86 -1.28
C TRP A 146 8.02 -3.59 -1.82
N ARG A 147 7.09 -4.55 -1.70
CA ARG A 147 5.69 -4.39 -2.10
C ARG A 147 5.00 -3.26 -1.33
N LEU A 148 5.22 -3.19 -0.01
CA LEU A 148 4.69 -2.10 0.83
C LEU A 148 5.28 -0.74 0.45
N THR A 149 6.54 -0.69 0.07
CA THR A 149 7.20 0.54 -0.40
C THR A 149 6.61 1.01 -1.73
N LEU A 150 6.39 0.10 -2.68
CA LEU A 150 5.69 0.42 -3.93
C LEU A 150 4.29 0.99 -3.69
N LEU A 151 3.52 0.39 -2.76
CA LEU A 151 2.21 0.91 -2.35
C LEU A 151 2.30 2.35 -1.86
N LYS A 152 3.23 2.64 -0.95
CA LYS A 152 3.43 4.00 -0.42
C LYS A 152 3.76 4.99 -1.52
N VAL A 153 4.64 4.62 -2.44
CA VAL A 153 5.03 5.47 -3.57
C VAL A 153 3.83 5.73 -4.49
N CYS A 154 3.06 4.71 -4.84
CA CYS A 154 1.84 4.85 -5.65
C CYS A 154 0.82 5.78 -4.99
N LEU A 155 0.58 5.64 -3.68
CA LEU A 155 -0.32 6.50 -2.92
C LEU A 155 0.16 7.96 -2.91
N LEU A 156 1.45 8.20 -2.73
CA LEU A 156 2.04 9.56 -2.76
C LEU A 156 1.89 10.21 -4.14
N ILE A 157 2.15 9.47 -5.23
CA ILE A 157 1.98 9.96 -6.60
C ILE A 157 0.51 10.29 -6.86
N THR A 158 -0.41 9.44 -6.42
CA THR A 158 -1.85 9.66 -6.53
C THR A 158 -2.28 10.92 -5.79
N LEU A 159 -1.82 11.10 -4.55
CA LEU A 159 -2.13 12.28 -3.75
C LEU A 159 -1.61 13.57 -4.42
N ALA A 160 -0.36 13.55 -4.88
CA ALA A 160 0.24 14.69 -5.58
C ALA A 160 -0.52 15.04 -6.87
N GLY A 161 -0.93 14.02 -7.63
CA GLY A 161 -1.76 14.19 -8.83
C GLY A 161 -3.13 14.78 -8.52
N ALA A 162 -3.80 14.34 -7.45
CA ALA A 162 -5.08 14.89 -7.02
C ALA A 162 -4.97 16.38 -6.63
N ILE A 163 -3.92 16.74 -5.90
CA ILE A 163 -3.65 18.12 -5.52
C ILE A 163 -3.41 18.98 -6.77
N ALA A 164 -2.55 18.53 -7.69
CA ALA A 164 -2.27 19.24 -8.94
C ALA A 164 -3.54 19.45 -9.78
N LEU A 165 -4.37 18.41 -9.89
CA LEU A 165 -5.63 18.45 -10.63
C LEU A 165 -6.61 19.45 -10.00
N THR A 166 -6.68 19.52 -8.68
CA THR A 166 -7.48 20.49 -7.94
C THR A 166 -7.02 21.93 -8.23
N PHE A 167 -5.72 22.19 -8.20
CA PHE A 167 -5.18 23.52 -8.55
C PHE A 167 -5.47 23.92 -9.99
N ILE A 168 -5.33 22.98 -10.94
CA ILE A 168 -5.68 23.22 -12.35
C ILE A 168 -7.17 23.55 -12.47
N MET A 169 -8.03 22.78 -11.82
CA MET A 169 -9.48 22.99 -11.84
C MET A 169 -9.86 24.36 -11.27
N LEU A 170 -9.32 24.72 -10.12
CA LEU A 170 -9.54 26.04 -9.49
C LEU A 170 -9.09 27.17 -10.41
N SER A 171 -7.93 27.03 -11.08
CA SER A 171 -7.41 28.03 -12.02
C SER A 171 -8.30 28.18 -13.24
N VAL A 172 -8.80 27.08 -13.79
CA VAL A 172 -9.74 27.09 -14.92
C VAL A 172 -11.07 27.72 -14.51
N MET A 173 -11.57 27.37 -13.33
CA MET A 173 -12.84 27.88 -12.80
C MET A 173 -12.75 29.39 -12.56
N ARG A 174 -11.65 29.85 -11.94
CA ARG A 174 -11.39 31.29 -11.77
C ARG A 174 -11.39 32.05 -13.09
N ARG A 175 -10.66 31.55 -14.09
CA ARG A 175 -10.53 32.24 -15.40
C ARG A 175 -11.79 32.18 -16.26
N LYS A 176 -12.53 31.06 -16.26
CA LYS A 176 -13.65 30.83 -17.16
C LYS A 176 -15.02 31.20 -16.57
N PHE A 177 -15.13 31.27 -15.22
CA PHE A 177 -16.39 31.55 -14.56
C PHE A 177 -16.31 32.78 -13.66
N PHE A 178 -15.41 32.80 -12.66
CA PHE A 178 -15.40 33.88 -11.69
C PHE A 178 -15.01 35.24 -12.29
N ALA A 179 -13.91 35.31 -13.02
CA ALA A 179 -13.47 36.58 -13.63
C ALA A 179 -14.46 37.17 -14.61
N PRO A 180 -15.13 36.42 -15.52
CA PRO A 180 -16.21 36.95 -16.35
C PRO A 180 -17.43 37.38 -15.55
N LEU A 181 -17.79 36.72 -14.46
CA LEU A 181 -18.92 37.13 -13.61
C LEU A 181 -18.64 38.44 -12.87
N GLU A 182 -17.45 38.58 -12.27
CA GLU A 182 -16.99 39.83 -11.64
C GLU A 182 -17.00 41.00 -12.63
N GLU A 183 -16.59 40.75 -13.84
CA GLU A 183 -16.58 41.77 -14.93
C GLU A 183 -18.01 42.16 -15.32
N LEU A 184 -18.94 41.22 -15.43
CA LEU A 184 -20.35 41.46 -15.69
C LEU A 184 -20.99 42.26 -14.55
N GLU A 185 -20.72 41.91 -13.28
CA GLU A 185 -21.19 42.64 -12.11
C GLU A 185 -20.70 44.10 -12.14
N ALA A 186 -19.40 44.29 -12.37
CA ALA A 186 -18.82 45.62 -12.47
C ALA A 186 -19.42 46.44 -13.62
N THR A 187 -19.76 45.81 -14.75
CA THR A 187 -20.41 46.48 -15.89
C THR A 187 -21.86 46.82 -15.55
N ALA A 188 -22.61 45.94 -14.91
CA ALA A 188 -23.95 46.17 -14.45
C ALA A 188 -24.03 47.36 -13.47
N GLU A 189 -23.05 47.45 -12.54
CA GLU A 189 -22.95 48.57 -11.62
C GLU A 189 -22.71 49.91 -12.34
N ARG A 190 -21.87 49.94 -13.37
CA ARG A 190 -21.67 51.13 -14.20
C ARG A 190 -22.98 51.55 -14.92
N VAL A 191 -23.72 50.58 -15.45
CA VAL A 191 -25.03 50.82 -16.06
C VAL A 191 -26.04 51.38 -15.05
N ARG A 192 -26.02 50.87 -13.83
CA ARG A 192 -26.83 51.38 -12.70
C ARG A 192 -26.53 52.85 -12.41
N GLN A 193 -25.28 53.26 -12.52
CA GLN A 193 -24.79 54.63 -12.36
C GLN A 193 -25.08 55.51 -13.61
N LYS A 194 -26.00 55.06 -14.48
CA LYS A 194 -26.40 55.73 -15.72
C LYS A 194 -25.33 55.81 -16.83
N ASN A 195 -24.25 55.02 -16.71
CA ASN A 195 -23.29 54.87 -17.80
C ASN A 195 -23.78 53.80 -18.79
N PHE A 196 -24.63 54.19 -19.72
CA PHE A 196 -25.23 53.29 -20.70
C PHE A 196 -24.31 52.95 -21.86
N THR A 197 -23.08 53.50 -21.93
CA THR A 197 -22.07 53.11 -22.93
C THR A 197 -21.22 51.92 -22.48
N ALA A 198 -21.32 51.54 -21.19
CA ALA A 198 -20.58 50.39 -20.64
C ALA A 198 -21.02 49.09 -21.34
N ARG A 199 -20.04 48.24 -21.70
CA ARG A 199 -20.26 46.92 -22.30
C ARG A 199 -19.42 45.90 -21.61
N SER A 200 -19.96 44.70 -21.43
CA SER A 200 -19.20 43.57 -20.91
C SER A 200 -18.35 42.96 -22.03
N LYS A 201 -17.05 42.81 -21.73
CA LYS A 201 -16.08 42.11 -22.57
C LYS A 201 -16.30 40.60 -22.55
N SER A 202 -16.96 40.09 -21.53
CA SER A 202 -17.28 38.67 -21.37
C SER A 202 -18.19 38.15 -22.49
N ALA A 203 -18.82 39.04 -23.30
CA ALA A 203 -19.60 38.68 -24.47
C ALA A 203 -18.80 37.89 -25.54
N ASP A 204 -17.49 38.02 -25.58
CA ASP A 204 -16.63 37.26 -26.51
C ASP A 204 -16.43 35.81 -26.11
N SER A 205 -16.81 35.42 -24.89
CA SER A 205 -16.74 34.06 -24.45
C SER A 205 -17.75 33.14 -25.15
N SER A 206 -17.32 31.92 -25.48
CA SER A 206 -18.16 30.92 -26.18
C SER A 206 -19.04 30.06 -25.26
N ASN A 207 -19.09 30.35 -23.96
CA ASN A 207 -19.84 29.64 -22.96
C ASN A 207 -21.18 30.33 -22.60
N GLU A 208 -21.92 29.78 -21.62
CA GLU A 208 -23.21 30.32 -21.15
C GLU A 208 -23.09 31.76 -20.62
N ILE A 209 -21.95 32.07 -19.97
CA ILE A 209 -21.69 33.45 -19.48
C ILE A 209 -21.53 34.42 -20.65
N GLY A 210 -20.83 33.99 -21.70
CA GLY A 210 -20.72 34.82 -22.94
C GLY A 210 -22.07 35.08 -23.59
N ARG A 211 -22.97 34.08 -23.64
CA ARG A 211 -24.34 34.28 -24.13
C ARG A 211 -25.13 35.24 -23.27
N PHE A 212 -25.00 35.11 -21.94
CA PHE A 212 -25.63 36.05 -21.00
C PHE A 212 -25.08 37.47 -21.18
N ALA A 213 -23.76 37.63 -21.32
CA ALA A 213 -23.11 38.91 -21.54
C ALA A 213 -23.55 39.58 -22.86
N LYS A 214 -23.75 38.79 -23.93
CA LYS A 214 -24.33 39.29 -25.20
C LYS A 214 -25.74 39.84 -25.02
N SER A 215 -26.60 39.08 -24.34
CA SER A 215 -27.98 39.52 -24.04
C SER A 215 -28.01 40.76 -23.18
N PHE A 216 -27.11 40.82 -22.19
CA PHE A 216 -26.93 41.99 -21.31
C PHE A 216 -26.48 43.21 -22.13
N ASN A 217 -25.45 43.09 -22.94
CA ASN A 217 -24.97 44.18 -23.82
C ASN A 217 -26.06 44.68 -24.80
N PHE A 218 -26.88 43.77 -25.33
CA PHE A 218 -28.04 44.14 -26.18
C PHE A 218 -29.06 44.96 -25.41
N MET A 219 -29.44 44.53 -24.20
CA MET A 219 -30.37 45.27 -23.33
C MET A 219 -29.84 46.67 -22.98
N VAL A 220 -28.53 46.80 -22.71
CA VAL A 220 -27.92 48.10 -22.45
C VAL A 220 -27.93 48.99 -23.68
N SER A 221 -27.72 48.45 -24.87
CA SER A 221 -27.81 49.22 -26.15
C SER A 221 -29.20 49.76 -26.42
N GLU A 222 -30.26 48.98 -26.15
CA GLU A 222 -31.62 49.45 -26.28
C GLU A 222 -31.93 50.57 -25.28
N ARG A 223 -31.41 50.48 -24.07
CA ARG A 223 -31.57 51.52 -23.06
C ARG A 223 -30.82 52.81 -23.39
N GLU A 224 -29.59 52.68 -23.91
CA GLU A 224 -28.82 53.84 -24.43
C GLU A 224 -29.58 54.60 -25.52
N ARG A 225 -30.23 53.87 -26.46
CA ARG A 225 -31.02 54.43 -27.53
C ARG A 225 -32.25 55.20 -27.02
N LEU A 226 -32.86 54.75 -25.93
CA LEU A 226 -34.05 55.37 -25.34
C LEU A 226 -33.75 56.63 -24.50
N TYR A 227 -32.55 56.67 -23.88
CA TYR A 227 -32.18 57.75 -22.95
C TYR A 227 -31.05 58.65 -23.46
N GLY A 228 -30.48 58.38 -24.63
CA GLY A 228 -29.39 59.14 -25.28
C GLY A 228 -29.83 60.09 -26.36
N SER A 229 -31.15 60.28 -26.53
CA SER A 229 -31.76 61.28 -27.48
C SER A 229 -32.25 62.54 -26.76
#